data_549c7733a69f9f2ce1313e00d8bd82ee
#
_entry.id   549c7733a69f9f2ce1313e00d8bd82ee
#
_cell.length_a   1.000
_cell.length_b   1.000
_cell.length_c   1.000
_cell.angle_alpha   90.00
_cell.angle_beta   90.00
_cell.angle_gamma   90.00
#
_symmetry.space_group_name_H-M   'P 1'
#
loop_
_entity.id
_entity.type
_entity.pdbx_description
1 polymer ?
#
loop_
_entity_poly.entity_id
_entity_poly.type
_entity_poly.pdbx_seq_one_letter_code
_entity_poly.pdbx_strand_id
1 'polypeptide(L)'
;DFDCGDTPFTTDDLVKIEAEMKKIVKENPEIERFELPPAEATALMEEKGEPYKVELIAEHAGKGEHISFYKQGEFTELCAGPHLMSIAAVKAFKLTNTTGAYWRGDAQNKMLCRVYGTAFPKASMLEAHLQMLEEAKKRDHRKLGKELELFTIMEEGPGFPFFLPKGMILKNQLIDYWRQIHTAAGYQEISTPIILSRKLWERSGHWDHYKENMYTTVIDDQDFAIKPMNCPGGILVYKNKMHSYKDLPLRMGELGIVHRHELSGALHGLMRVRCFTQDDAHIFMTREQIKDEIKGVVQLIDSVYSTFGFKYHIELSTQPEDSMGAKEDWDIATQALRDAITELGYDFEVNEGDGAFYGPKLDFHLTDCLGRTWQCGTIQLDFQLPERFELEYVGADGEKHRPIMIHRVVFGSIERFIGILTEHFAGAFPTCLLYTSPSPR
;
A
#
# COMPACT_ATOMS: atom_id res chain seq x y z
N ASP A 1 8.11 9.03 23.04
CA ASP A 1 9.55 8.73 22.97
C ASP A 1 10.23 9.31 24.19
N PHE A 2 11.20 8.60 24.75
CA PHE A 2 11.89 8.97 25.98
C PHE A 2 13.40 8.83 25.78
N ASP A 3 14.15 9.80 26.26
CA ASP A 3 15.61 9.66 26.38
C ASP A 3 15.93 8.95 27.69
N CYS A 4 16.12 7.66 27.64
CA CYS A 4 16.43 6.83 28.80
C CYS A 4 17.93 6.66 29.06
N GLY A 5 18.78 7.45 28.39
CA GLY A 5 20.22 7.25 28.43
C GLY A 5 20.60 5.83 27.96
N ASP A 6 21.42 5.13 28.73
CA ASP A 6 21.90 3.79 28.39
C ASP A 6 21.00 2.66 28.92
N THR A 7 19.89 2.99 29.58
CA THR A 7 18.99 2.01 30.21
C THR A 7 17.59 2.07 29.59
N PRO A 8 17.33 1.32 28.50
CA PRO A 8 16.01 1.30 27.87
C PRO A 8 14.95 0.67 28.79
N PHE A 9 13.69 1.10 28.62
CA PHE A 9 12.57 0.52 29.35
C PHE A 9 12.41 -0.98 29.03
N THR A 10 12.10 -1.72 30.08
CA THR A 10 11.78 -3.16 30.00
C THR A 10 10.27 -3.38 30.06
N THR A 11 9.81 -4.59 29.81
CA THR A 11 8.39 -4.98 29.99
C THR A 11 7.92 -4.78 31.43
N ASP A 12 8.79 -4.97 32.43
CA ASP A 12 8.45 -4.77 33.84
C ASP A 12 8.25 -3.28 34.17
N ASP A 13 8.98 -2.41 33.49
CA ASP A 13 8.80 -0.97 33.63
C ASP A 13 7.47 -0.52 33.04
N LEU A 14 7.03 -1.10 31.91
CA LEU A 14 5.70 -0.84 31.35
C LEU A 14 4.58 -1.15 32.35
N VAL A 15 4.71 -2.22 33.15
CA VAL A 15 3.74 -2.56 34.21
C VAL A 15 3.68 -1.46 35.28
N LYS A 16 4.85 -0.94 35.70
CA LYS A 16 4.92 0.15 36.68
C LYS A 16 4.33 1.44 36.14
N ILE A 17 4.70 1.80 34.89
CA ILE A 17 4.17 3.00 34.20
C ILE A 17 2.64 2.89 34.08
N GLU A 18 2.11 1.73 33.64
CA GLU A 18 0.67 1.51 33.53
C GLU A 18 -0.05 1.65 34.89
N ALA A 19 0.57 1.19 35.96
CA ALA A 19 0.02 1.32 37.31
C ALA A 19 -0.07 2.80 37.73
N GLU A 20 0.94 3.60 37.40
CA GLU A 20 0.95 5.05 37.68
C GLU A 20 -0.07 5.78 36.80
N MET A 21 -0.15 5.47 35.51
CA MET A 21 -1.18 6.01 34.62
C MET A 21 -2.61 5.75 35.16
N LYS A 22 -2.87 4.57 35.76
CA LYS A 22 -4.16 4.25 36.38
C LYS A 22 -4.50 5.18 37.55
N LYS A 23 -3.49 5.59 38.34
CA LYS A 23 -3.69 6.58 39.40
C LYS A 23 -4.03 7.96 38.85
N ILE A 24 -3.27 8.42 37.85
CA ILE A 24 -3.49 9.70 37.17
C ILE A 24 -4.90 9.76 36.58
N VAL A 25 -5.34 8.70 35.88
CA VAL A 25 -6.71 8.62 35.33
C VAL A 25 -7.76 8.71 36.44
N LYS A 26 -7.52 8.09 37.60
CA LYS A 26 -8.44 8.13 38.75
C LYS A 26 -8.51 9.51 39.38
N GLU A 27 -7.37 10.20 39.45
CA GLU A 27 -7.27 11.58 39.97
C GLU A 27 -7.95 12.59 39.03
N ASN A 28 -7.98 12.27 37.73
CA ASN A 28 -8.60 13.06 36.68
C ASN A 28 -8.18 14.54 36.69
N PRO A 29 -6.88 14.87 36.65
CA PRO A 29 -6.43 16.26 36.55
C PRO A 29 -6.98 16.93 35.30
N GLU A 30 -7.26 18.21 35.39
CA GLU A 30 -7.71 19.02 34.27
C GLU A 30 -6.62 19.11 33.19
N ILE A 31 -7.03 19.12 31.92
CA ILE A 31 -6.14 19.33 30.79
C ILE A 31 -6.37 20.73 30.26
N GLU A 32 -5.38 21.60 30.40
CA GLU A 32 -5.39 22.97 29.93
C GLU A 32 -4.53 23.12 28.67
N ARG A 33 -5.10 23.72 27.62
CA ARG A 33 -4.35 24.14 26.44
C ARG A 33 -4.01 25.60 26.51
N PHE A 34 -2.74 25.95 26.23
CA PHE A 34 -2.29 27.32 26.13
C PHE A 34 -1.25 27.50 25.05
N GLU A 35 -0.99 28.73 24.63
CA GLU A 35 0.01 29.05 23.61
C GLU A 35 1.02 30.04 24.21
N LEU A 36 2.27 29.90 23.75
CA LEU A 36 3.36 30.81 24.13
C LEU A 36 4.06 31.33 22.87
N PRO A 37 4.56 32.58 22.93
CA PRO A 37 5.51 33.07 21.95
C PRO A 37 6.77 32.17 21.91
N PRO A 38 7.42 32.02 20.75
CA PRO A 38 8.57 31.10 20.59
C PRO A 38 9.67 31.30 21.65
N ALA A 39 9.99 32.54 22.03
CA ALA A 39 11.03 32.81 23.01
C ALA A 39 10.65 32.30 24.43
N GLU A 40 9.39 32.49 24.84
CA GLU A 40 8.89 32.00 26.13
C GLU A 40 8.76 30.47 26.11
N ALA A 41 8.31 29.90 24.99
CA ALA A 41 8.22 28.47 24.81
C ALA A 41 9.59 27.77 24.90
N THR A 42 10.62 28.36 24.28
CA THR A 42 12.00 27.89 24.37
C THR A 42 12.49 27.94 25.81
N ALA A 43 12.36 29.07 26.48
CA ALA A 43 12.80 29.24 27.89
C ALA A 43 12.14 28.21 28.81
N LEU A 44 10.84 27.95 28.64
CA LEU A 44 10.09 26.97 29.43
C LEU A 44 10.66 25.53 29.22
N MET A 45 10.99 25.16 27.98
CA MET A 45 11.53 23.81 27.68
C MET A 45 13.00 23.66 28.07
N GLU A 46 13.79 24.73 28.01
CA GLU A 46 15.16 24.77 28.54
C GLU A 46 15.17 24.60 30.07
N GLU A 47 14.29 25.31 30.80
CA GLU A 47 14.14 25.16 32.25
C GLU A 47 13.75 23.72 32.64
N LYS A 48 12.93 23.06 31.82
CA LYS A 48 12.53 21.64 32.01
C LYS A 48 13.57 20.64 31.56
N GLY A 49 14.65 21.05 30.90
CA GLY A 49 15.69 20.15 30.39
C GLY A 49 15.26 19.32 29.22
N GLU A 50 14.41 19.84 28.35
CA GLU A 50 13.79 19.15 27.21
C GLU A 50 14.43 19.59 25.84
N PRO A 51 15.66 19.17 25.53
CA PRO A 51 16.39 19.66 24.36
C PRO A 51 15.69 19.35 23.03
N TYR A 52 15.04 18.22 22.93
CA TYR A 52 14.30 17.82 21.70
C TYR A 52 13.09 18.73 21.45
N LYS A 53 12.45 19.24 22.51
CA LYS A 53 11.33 20.19 22.39
C LYS A 53 11.81 21.58 21.99
N VAL A 54 12.97 21.99 22.49
CA VAL A 54 13.63 23.25 22.07
C VAL A 54 13.91 23.23 20.56
N GLU A 55 14.42 22.11 20.04
CA GLU A 55 14.66 21.93 18.61
C GLU A 55 13.37 22.01 17.79
N LEU A 56 12.29 21.33 18.24
CA LEU A 56 10.98 21.38 17.58
C LEU A 56 10.36 22.78 17.59
N ILE A 57 10.48 23.52 18.71
CA ILE A 57 9.99 24.91 18.81
C ILE A 57 10.69 25.79 17.78
N ALA A 58 12.01 25.67 17.63
CA ALA A 58 12.76 26.43 16.63
C ALA A 58 12.29 26.15 15.20
N GLU A 59 12.00 24.89 14.88
CA GLU A 59 11.50 24.48 13.57
C GLU A 59 10.10 25.04 13.29
N HIS A 60 9.15 24.87 14.24
CA HIS A 60 7.77 25.36 14.10
C HIS A 60 7.72 26.89 14.02
N ALA A 61 8.52 27.58 14.85
CA ALA A 61 8.64 29.03 14.78
C ALA A 61 9.20 29.52 13.44
N GLY A 62 10.17 28.78 12.85
CA GLY A 62 10.73 29.08 11.52
C GLY A 62 9.69 28.96 10.39
N LYS A 63 8.67 28.13 10.57
CA LYS A 63 7.53 27.97 9.65
C LYS A 63 6.38 28.94 9.91
N GLY A 64 6.46 29.75 10.98
CA GLY A 64 5.39 30.66 11.39
C GLY A 64 4.18 29.96 12.03
N GLU A 65 4.37 28.75 12.53
CA GLU A 65 3.33 27.96 13.18
C GLU A 65 3.11 28.39 14.65
N HIS A 66 1.91 28.17 15.17
CA HIS A 66 1.59 28.43 16.57
C HIS A 66 2.25 27.40 17.51
N ILE A 67 2.86 27.87 18.59
CA ILE A 67 3.49 27.01 19.59
C ILE A 67 2.51 26.78 20.74
N SER A 68 1.92 25.59 20.78
CA SER A 68 0.92 25.22 21.78
C SER A 68 1.42 24.16 22.75
N PHE A 69 0.88 24.22 23.96
CA PHE A 69 1.17 23.34 25.09
C PHE A 69 -0.10 22.78 25.67
N TYR A 70 0.03 21.62 26.29
CA TYR A 70 -0.98 21.03 27.14
C TYR A 70 -0.40 20.79 28.53
N LYS A 71 -1.12 21.25 29.54
CA LYS A 71 -0.78 21.09 30.96
C LYS A 71 -1.76 20.13 31.60
N GLN A 72 -1.26 19.16 32.35
CA GLN A 72 -2.03 18.17 33.08
C GLN A 72 -1.45 18.05 34.50
N GLY A 73 -2.08 18.69 35.46
CA GLY A 73 -1.49 18.83 36.78
C GLY A 73 -0.16 19.58 36.74
N GLU A 74 0.92 18.95 37.20
CA GLU A 74 2.27 19.54 37.17
C GLU A 74 3.01 19.25 35.85
N PHE A 75 2.52 18.33 35.02
CA PHE A 75 3.12 17.98 33.75
C PHE A 75 2.68 18.95 32.66
N THR A 76 3.66 19.43 31.88
CA THR A 76 3.43 20.32 30.72
C THR A 76 4.20 19.82 29.54
N GLU A 77 3.52 19.70 28.41
CA GLU A 77 4.07 19.10 27.19
C GLU A 77 3.81 20.00 25.98
N LEU A 78 4.82 20.13 25.09
CA LEU A 78 4.67 20.71 23.76
C LEU A 78 3.84 19.79 22.89
N CYS A 79 2.70 20.23 22.41
CA CYS A 79 1.84 19.42 21.54
C CYS A 79 0.90 20.28 20.70
N ALA A 80 0.74 19.94 19.42
CA ALA A 80 -0.22 20.60 18.54
C ALA A 80 -1.68 20.22 18.87
N GLY A 81 -1.90 19.05 19.50
CA GLY A 81 -3.23 18.55 19.82
C GLY A 81 -3.94 17.92 18.62
N PRO A 82 -5.27 17.73 18.69
CA PRO A 82 -6.11 17.96 19.85
C PRO A 82 -5.94 16.92 20.96
N HIS A 83 -6.18 17.31 22.22
CA HIS A 83 -6.27 16.39 23.36
C HIS A 83 -7.72 16.23 23.82
N LEU A 84 -7.97 15.19 24.62
CA LEU A 84 -9.23 15.07 25.36
C LEU A 84 -9.37 16.25 26.35
N MET A 85 -10.59 16.72 26.51
CA MET A 85 -10.87 17.77 27.52
C MET A 85 -10.80 17.22 28.94
N SER A 86 -10.96 15.91 29.11
CA SER A 86 -10.89 15.24 30.42
C SER A 86 -10.40 13.81 30.21
N ILE A 87 -9.44 13.37 31.02
CA ILE A 87 -8.94 11.99 31.01
C ILE A 87 -9.95 10.98 31.60
N ALA A 88 -11.02 11.43 32.24
CA ALA A 88 -12.11 10.57 32.71
C ALA A 88 -12.77 9.75 31.59
N ALA A 89 -12.61 10.16 30.33
CA ALA A 89 -13.05 9.38 29.16
C ALA A 89 -12.18 8.14 28.91
N VAL A 90 -10.94 8.12 29.37
CA VAL A 90 -9.99 7.00 29.22
C VAL A 90 -10.27 5.95 30.29
N LYS A 91 -11.16 5.01 30.00
CA LYS A 91 -11.58 3.97 30.99
C LYS A 91 -10.79 2.70 30.91
N ALA A 92 -10.18 2.43 29.78
CA ALA A 92 -9.39 1.21 29.58
C ALA A 92 -8.20 1.51 28.67
N PHE A 93 -7.01 1.16 29.08
CA PHE A 93 -5.80 1.32 28.29
C PHE A 93 -4.80 0.19 28.63
N LYS A 94 -3.87 -0.04 27.73
CA LYS A 94 -2.80 -1.02 27.89
C LYS A 94 -1.53 -0.50 27.21
N LEU A 95 -0.41 -0.58 27.90
CA LEU A 95 0.92 -0.45 27.30
C LEU A 95 1.30 -1.78 26.68
N THR A 96 1.65 -1.79 25.42
CA THR A 96 1.79 -3.03 24.63
C THR A 96 3.23 -3.40 24.36
N ASN A 97 4.11 -2.43 24.16
CA ASN A 97 5.50 -2.70 23.80
C ASN A 97 6.40 -1.49 24.07
N THR A 98 7.71 -1.75 24.08
CA THR A 98 8.76 -0.72 24.02
C THR A 98 9.82 -1.13 23.01
N THR A 99 10.32 -0.15 22.23
CA THR A 99 11.34 -0.36 21.20
C THR A 99 12.30 0.82 21.16
N GLY A 100 13.48 0.64 20.56
CA GLY A 100 14.33 1.76 20.16
C GLY A 100 13.72 2.50 18.95
N ALA A 101 13.85 3.80 18.92
CA ALA A 101 13.49 4.65 17.79
C ALA A 101 14.50 5.80 17.66
N TYR A 102 15.10 5.95 16.50
CA TYR A 102 16.02 7.08 16.27
C TYR A 102 15.25 8.41 16.22
N TRP A 103 15.82 9.45 16.85
CA TRP A 103 15.26 10.79 16.76
C TRP A 103 15.11 11.20 15.28
N ARG A 104 13.92 11.67 14.91
CA ARG A 104 13.54 12.01 13.52
C ARG A 104 13.67 10.87 12.50
N GLY A 105 13.77 9.63 12.94
CA GLY A 105 13.93 8.48 12.05
C GLY A 105 15.30 8.35 11.38
N ASP A 106 16.27 9.19 11.74
CA ASP A 106 17.63 9.16 11.20
C ASP A 106 18.53 8.30 12.10
N ALA A 107 19.13 7.26 11.54
CA ALA A 107 20.03 6.34 12.23
C ALA A 107 21.33 7.00 12.75
N GLN A 108 21.65 8.20 12.31
CA GLN A 108 22.78 8.98 12.82
C GLN A 108 22.44 9.73 14.11
N ASN A 109 21.14 9.92 14.40
CA ASN A 109 20.67 10.56 15.61
C ASN A 109 20.61 9.59 16.79
N LYS A 110 20.44 10.17 18.01
CA LYS A 110 20.31 9.38 19.24
C LYS A 110 19.11 8.45 19.17
N MET A 111 19.32 7.23 19.65
CA MET A 111 18.24 6.28 19.85
C MET A 111 17.49 6.58 21.13
N LEU A 112 16.19 6.77 21.01
CA LEU A 112 15.23 6.98 22.11
C LEU A 112 14.46 5.71 22.40
N CYS A 113 13.85 5.61 23.59
CA CYS A 113 12.89 4.57 23.91
C CYS A 113 11.49 4.98 23.51
N ARG A 114 10.86 4.24 22.63
CA ARG A 114 9.45 4.43 22.23
C ARG A 114 8.55 3.45 22.97
N VAL A 115 7.60 3.97 23.74
CA VAL A 115 6.57 3.16 24.39
C VAL A 115 5.28 3.19 23.57
N TYR A 116 4.72 2.04 23.30
CA TYR A 116 3.46 1.88 22.59
C TYR A 116 2.35 1.52 23.55
N GLY A 117 1.18 2.05 23.30
CA GLY A 117 -0.02 1.74 24.08
C GLY A 117 -1.28 2.03 23.28
N THR A 118 -2.41 1.56 23.81
CA THR A 118 -3.73 1.81 23.23
C THR A 118 -4.73 2.10 24.35
N ALA A 119 -5.77 2.87 24.03
CA ALA A 119 -6.82 3.24 24.96
C ALA A 119 -8.20 3.13 24.31
N PHE A 120 -9.20 2.73 25.11
CA PHE A 120 -10.57 2.59 24.67
C PHE A 120 -11.55 3.16 25.71
N PRO A 121 -12.74 3.62 25.30
CA PRO A 121 -13.76 4.11 26.21
C PRO A 121 -14.41 3.01 27.07
N LYS A 122 -14.22 1.70 26.73
CA LYS A 122 -14.76 0.56 27.47
C LYS A 122 -13.73 -0.56 27.57
N ALA A 123 -13.72 -1.24 28.71
CA ALA A 123 -12.82 -2.40 28.95
C ALA A 123 -13.06 -3.55 27.95
N SER A 124 -14.32 -3.82 27.60
CA SER A 124 -14.65 -4.84 26.60
C SER A 124 -14.08 -4.55 25.21
N MET A 125 -13.96 -3.27 24.83
CA MET A 125 -13.34 -2.90 23.55
C MET A 125 -11.83 -3.10 23.58
N LEU A 126 -11.19 -2.78 24.71
CA LEU A 126 -9.75 -3.06 24.90
C LEU A 126 -9.49 -4.56 24.86
N GLU A 127 -10.30 -5.36 25.55
CA GLU A 127 -10.15 -6.81 25.56
C GLU A 127 -10.30 -7.41 24.16
N ALA A 128 -11.32 -6.99 23.41
CA ALA A 128 -11.52 -7.41 22.02
C ALA A 128 -10.32 -7.02 21.12
N HIS A 129 -9.78 -5.82 21.31
CA HIS A 129 -8.60 -5.37 20.57
C HIS A 129 -7.34 -6.19 20.92
N LEU A 130 -7.12 -6.49 22.20
CA LEU A 130 -5.99 -7.33 22.62
C LEU A 130 -6.11 -8.76 22.10
N GLN A 131 -7.32 -9.33 22.11
CA GLN A 131 -7.60 -10.64 21.50
C GLN A 131 -7.32 -10.63 20.00
N MET A 132 -7.76 -9.57 19.28
CA MET A 132 -7.45 -9.39 17.86
C MET A 132 -5.94 -9.34 17.59
N LEU A 133 -5.16 -8.62 18.43
CA LEU A 133 -3.70 -8.56 18.29
C LEU A 133 -3.04 -9.94 18.52
N GLU A 134 -3.53 -10.71 19.50
CA GLU A 134 -3.02 -12.07 19.73
C GLU A 134 -3.38 -13.02 18.56
N GLU A 135 -4.58 -12.94 18.02
CA GLU A 135 -4.94 -13.69 16.82
C GLU A 135 -4.10 -13.27 15.60
N ALA A 136 -3.81 -11.98 15.44
CA ALA A 136 -2.92 -11.49 14.39
C ALA A 136 -1.52 -12.11 14.49
N LYS A 137 -0.95 -12.18 15.69
CA LYS A 137 0.36 -12.82 15.91
C LYS A 137 0.36 -14.32 15.58
N LYS A 138 -0.72 -15.04 15.91
CA LYS A 138 -0.86 -16.47 15.57
C LYS A 138 -0.95 -16.71 14.08
N ARG A 139 -1.59 -15.79 13.36
CA ARG A 139 -1.86 -15.87 11.92
C ARG A 139 -0.78 -15.23 11.05
N ASP A 140 0.24 -14.60 11.64
CA ASP A 140 1.31 -13.92 10.91
C ASP A 140 1.90 -14.84 9.82
N HIS A 141 1.78 -14.40 8.57
CA HIS A 141 2.21 -15.17 7.40
C HIS A 141 3.70 -15.50 7.41
N ARG A 142 4.54 -14.71 8.11
CA ARG A 142 5.98 -14.97 8.25
C ARG A 142 6.22 -16.18 9.15
N LYS A 143 5.43 -16.30 10.22
CA LYS A 143 5.46 -17.45 11.13
C LYS A 143 4.88 -18.68 10.42
N LEU A 144 3.66 -18.60 9.95
CA LEU A 144 2.97 -19.69 9.25
C LEU A 144 3.71 -20.11 7.97
N GLY A 145 4.25 -19.18 7.22
CA GLY A 145 5.05 -19.44 6.02
C GLY A 145 6.29 -20.28 6.31
N LYS A 146 6.96 -20.01 7.45
CA LYS A 146 8.09 -20.83 7.93
C LYS A 146 7.63 -22.20 8.41
N GLU A 147 6.58 -22.28 9.23
CA GLU A 147 6.05 -23.52 9.78
C GLU A 147 5.52 -24.46 8.68
N LEU A 148 4.88 -23.90 7.67
CA LEU A 148 4.34 -24.64 6.52
C LEU A 148 5.35 -24.83 5.38
N GLU A 149 6.56 -24.29 5.50
CA GLU A 149 7.62 -24.35 4.49
C GLU A 149 7.18 -23.74 3.13
N LEU A 150 6.53 -22.56 3.16
CA LEU A 150 6.05 -21.91 1.96
C LEU A 150 7.11 -21.02 1.31
N PHE A 151 7.78 -20.21 2.10
CA PHE A 151 8.79 -19.24 1.61
C PHE A 151 9.78 -18.88 2.71
N THR A 152 10.88 -18.26 2.29
CA THR A 152 11.89 -17.66 3.18
C THR A 152 12.41 -16.35 2.57
N ILE A 153 12.99 -15.48 3.41
CA ILE A 153 13.78 -14.32 3.01
C ILE A 153 15.17 -14.51 3.59
N MET A 154 16.19 -14.47 2.74
CA MET A 154 17.58 -14.76 3.08
C MET A 154 18.40 -13.45 3.15
N GLU A 155 19.57 -13.51 3.77
CA GLU A 155 20.49 -12.36 3.89
C GLU A 155 21.01 -11.88 2.54
N GLU A 156 21.15 -12.78 1.57
CA GLU A 156 21.57 -12.48 0.21
C GLU A 156 20.53 -11.65 -0.58
N GLY A 157 19.28 -11.62 -0.12
CA GLY A 157 18.19 -10.91 -0.79
C GLY A 157 17.18 -10.31 0.18
N PRO A 158 17.52 -9.27 0.96
CA PRO A 158 16.58 -8.65 1.88
C PRO A 158 15.40 -8.01 1.10
N GLY A 159 14.19 -8.49 1.38
CA GLY A 159 12.98 -8.10 0.66
C GLY A 159 12.70 -8.88 -0.63
N PHE A 160 13.51 -9.89 -0.94
CA PHE A 160 13.29 -10.81 -2.08
C PHE A 160 12.81 -12.16 -1.54
N PRO A 161 11.55 -12.57 -1.77
CA PRO A 161 11.05 -13.84 -1.28
C PRO A 161 11.55 -15.03 -2.10
N PHE A 162 12.07 -16.05 -1.40
CA PHE A 162 12.42 -17.34 -1.99
C PHE A 162 11.28 -18.32 -1.70
N PHE A 163 10.55 -18.75 -2.72
CA PHE A 163 9.50 -19.75 -2.58
C PHE A 163 10.08 -21.16 -2.47
N LEU A 164 9.65 -21.88 -1.45
CA LEU A 164 10.00 -23.29 -1.24
C LEU A 164 9.03 -24.21 -2.02
N PRO A 165 9.30 -25.50 -2.16
CA PRO A 165 8.47 -26.38 -2.98
C PRO A 165 6.98 -26.35 -2.64
N LYS A 166 6.59 -26.33 -1.36
CA LYS A 166 5.18 -26.24 -0.95
C LYS A 166 4.56 -24.86 -1.30
N GLY A 167 5.33 -23.80 -1.13
CA GLY A 167 4.90 -22.45 -1.53
C GLY A 167 4.73 -22.32 -3.04
N MET A 168 5.58 -22.99 -3.84
CA MET A 168 5.43 -23.03 -5.30
C MET A 168 4.17 -23.77 -5.74
N ILE A 169 3.73 -24.78 -5.00
CA ILE A 169 2.45 -25.43 -5.29
C ILE A 169 1.29 -24.44 -5.14
N LEU A 170 1.25 -23.74 -4.01
CA LEU A 170 0.22 -22.71 -3.76
C LEU A 170 0.28 -21.59 -4.80
N LYS A 171 1.48 -21.10 -5.13
CA LYS A 171 1.69 -20.06 -6.15
C LYS A 171 1.21 -20.52 -7.52
N ASN A 172 1.53 -21.74 -7.93
CA ASN A 172 1.11 -22.29 -9.21
C ASN A 172 -0.42 -22.47 -9.29
N GLN A 173 -1.08 -22.90 -8.22
CA GLN A 173 -2.55 -22.98 -8.19
C GLN A 173 -3.21 -21.62 -8.41
N LEU A 174 -2.69 -20.55 -7.80
CA LEU A 174 -3.19 -19.19 -8.06
C LEU A 174 -2.92 -18.75 -9.51
N ILE A 175 -1.76 -19.05 -10.05
CA ILE A 175 -1.39 -18.75 -11.44
C ILE A 175 -2.30 -19.51 -12.41
N ASP A 176 -2.56 -20.80 -12.18
CA ASP A 176 -3.43 -21.61 -13.03
C ASP A 176 -4.89 -21.13 -12.95
N TYR A 177 -5.37 -20.76 -11.76
CA TYR A 177 -6.67 -20.11 -11.59
C TYR A 177 -6.75 -18.79 -12.35
N TRP A 178 -5.73 -17.95 -12.23
CA TRP A 178 -5.62 -16.70 -12.99
C TRP A 178 -5.71 -16.94 -14.50
N ARG A 179 -4.94 -17.89 -15.04
CA ARG A 179 -4.98 -18.24 -16.46
C ARG A 179 -6.36 -18.71 -16.91
N GLN A 180 -7.02 -19.54 -16.11
CA GLN A 180 -8.35 -20.05 -16.41
C GLN A 180 -9.37 -18.91 -16.53
N ILE A 181 -9.47 -18.04 -15.54
CA ILE A 181 -10.46 -16.95 -15.55
C ILE A 181 -10.15 -15.90 -16.63
N HIS A 182 -8.87 -15.62 -16.87
CA HIS A 182 -8.46 -14.64 -17.88
C HIS A 182 -8.67 -15.15 -19.29
N THR A 183 -8.37 -16.41 -19.56
CA THR A 183 -8.68 -17.02 -20.86
C THR A 183 -10.18 -17.02 -21.12
N ALA A 184 -10.99 -17.35 -20.13
CA ALA A 184 -12.45 -17.31 -20.24
C ALA A 184 -12.99 -15.88 -20.49
N ALA A 185 -12.32 -14.84 -19.95
CA ALA A 185 -12.64 -13.44 -20.16
C ALA A 185 -12.00 -12.84 -21.44
N GLY A 186 -11.38 -13.66 -22.29
CA GLY A 186 -10.83 -13.26 -23.58
C GLY A 186 -9.47 -12.52 -23.52
N TYR A 187 -8.71 -12.68 -22.43
CA TYR A 187 -7.36 -12.14 -22.33
C TYR A 187 -6.35 -13.03 -23.06
N GLN A 188 -5.37 -12.40 -23.68
CA GLN A 188 -4.22 -13.04 -24.31
C GLN A 188 -3.00 -12.89 -23.39
N GLU A 189 -2.39 -14.01 -22.99
CA GLU A 189 -1.20 -13.98 -22.13
C GLU A 189 0.02 -13.54 -22.96
N ILE A 190 0.75 -12.55 -22.44
CA ILE A 190 2.02 -12.06 -23.01
C ILE A 190 3.13 -12.16 -21.96
N SER A 191 4.37 -11.97 -22.40
CA SER A 191 5.53 -11.88 -21.51
C SER A 191 6.50 -10.85 -22.06
N THR A 192 7.00 -9.97 -21.20
CA THR A 192 7.93 -8.91 -21.55
C THR A 192 9.26 -9.05 -20.79
N PRO A 193 10.40 -8.62 -21.38
CA PRO A 193 11.70 -8.71 -20.74
C PRO A 193 11.76 -7.94 -19.41
N ILE A 194 12.57 -8.46 -18.48
CA ILE A 194 12.78 -7.83 -17.16
C ILE A 194 13.68 -6.60 -17.26
N ILE A 195 14.70 -6.64 -18.12
CA ILE A 195 15.68 -5.56 -18.30
C ILE A 195 15.41 -4.87 -19.62
N LEU A 196 15.18 -3.56 -19.58
CA LEU A 196 14.86 -2.74 -20.75
C LEU A 196 15.67 -1.43 -20.69
N SER A 197 15.95 -0.84 -21.87
CA SER A 197 16.77 0.36 -21.98
C SER A 197 16.12 1.58 -21.34
N ARG A 198 16.92 2.48 -20.79
CA ARG A 198 16.49 3.75 -20.20
C ARG A 198 15.58 4.57 -21.10
N LYS A 199 15.82 4.58 -22.42
CA LYS A 199 14.99 5.32 -23.39
C LYS A 199 13.49 4.96 -23.31
N LEU A 200 13.18 3.70 -22.99
CA LEU A 200 11.79 3.25 -22.82
C LEU A 200 11.15 3.92 -21.59
N TRP A 201 11.90 3.99 -20.51
CA TRP A 201 11.46 4.55 -19.23
C TRP A 201 11.34 6.07 -19.26
N GLU A 202 12.20 6.76 -20.02
CA GLU A 202 12.10 8.20 -20.31
C GLU A 202 10.84 8.47 -21.16
N ARG A 203 10.62 7.68 -22.21
CA ARG A 203 9.44 7.82 -23.07
C ARG A 203 8.14 7.65 -22.28
N SER A 204 8.08 6.69 -21.38
CA SER A 204 6.90 6.42 -20.56
C SER A 204 6.72 7.38 -19.37
N GLY A 205 7.71 8.23 -19.05
CA GLY A 205 7.70 9.13 -17.90
C GLY A 205 8.11 8.48 -16.57
N HIS A 206 8.30 7.16 -16.53
CA HIS A 206 8.70 6.49 -15.30
C HIS A 206 10.08 6.92 -14.79
N TRP A 207 10.99 7.32 -15.70
CA TRP A 207 12.31 7.80 -15.32
C TRP A 207 12.26 9.10 -14.53
N ASP A 208 11.30 9.97 -14.82
CA ASP A 208 11.16 11.27 -14.17
C ASP A 208 10.36 11.17 -12.86
N HIS A 209 9.28 10.37 -12.83
CA HIS A 209 8.35 10.30 -11.70
C HIS A 209 8.58 9.09 -10.77
N TYR A 210 9.40 8.11 -11.15
CA TYR A 210 9.52 6.84 -10.40
C TYR A 210 10.96 6.33 -10.23
N LYS A 211 11.97 7.10 -10.63
CA LYS A 211 13.39 6.69 -10.68
C LYS A 211 13.93 6.18 -9.34
N GLU A 212 13.55 6.81 -8.23
CA GLU A 212 14.03 6.44 -6.90
C GLU A 212 13.65 5.00 -6.50
N ASN A 213 12.57 4.49 -7.08
CA ASN A 213 12.09 3.13 -6.86
C ASN A 213 12.62 2.12 -7.90
N MET A 214 13.50 2.52 -8.81
CA MET A 214 14.01 1.67 -9.89
C MET A 214 15.40 1.14 -9.58
N TYR A 215 15.64 -0.12 -9.92
CA TYR A 215 16.99 -0.69 -10.03
C TYR A 215 17.54 -0.38 -11.42
N THR A 216 18.71 0.23 -11.48
CA THR A 216 19.38 0.59 -12.74
C THR A 216 20.73 -0.10 -12.89
N THR A 217 21.16 -0.32 -14.11
CA THR A 217 22.48 -0.88 -14.43
C THR A 217 23.01 -0.30 -15.73
N VAL A 218 24.32 -0.40 -15.93
CA VAL A 218 24.99 0.01 -17.17
C VAL A 218 25.52 -1.25 -17.86
N ILE A 219 25.18 -1.45 -19.15
CA ILE A 219 25.63 -2.54 -19.98
C ILE A 219 26.12 -1.94 -21.30
N ASP A 220 27.37 -2.22 -21.69
CA ASP A 220 28.00 -1.69 -22.90
C ASP A 220 27.85 -0.17 -23.04
N ASP A 221 28.15 0.56 -21.95
CA ASP A 221 28.05 2.04 -21.85
C ASP A 221 26.62 2.59 -22.09
N GLN A 222 25.60 1.75 -21.94
CA GLN A 222 24.21 2.15 -22.04
C GLN A 222 23.47 1.89 -20.72
N ASP A 223 22.60 2.84 -20.34
CA ASP A 223 21.75 2.70 -19.17
C ASP A 223 20.57 1.76 -19.45
N PHE A 224 20.35 0.83 -18.53
CA PHE A 224 19.18 -0.06 -18.47
C PHE A 224 18.53 0.03 -17.11
N ALA A 225 17.25 -0.36 -17.04
CA ALA A 225 16.57 -0.56 -15.78
C ALA A 225 15.85 -1.92 -15.74
N ILE A 226 15.81 -2.46 -14.53
CA ILE A 226 14.97 -3.61 -14.22
C ILE A 226 13.53 -3.08 -14.07
N LYS A 227 12.57 -3.67 -14.78
CA LYS A 227 11.22 -3.13 -14.86
C LYS A 227 10.54 -3.03 -13.49
N PRO A 228 10.08 -1.81 -13.09
CA PRO A 228 9.25 -1.62 -11.90
C PRO A 228 7.76 -1.82 -12.18
N MET A 229 7.39 -1.82 -13.47
CA MET A 229 6.04 -1.96 -14.02
C MET A 229 6.09 -2.65 -15.37
N ASN A 230 4.95 -3.23 -15.81
CA ASN A 230 4.88 -3.99 -17.07
C ASN A 230 4.38 -3.14 -18.25
N CYS A 231 3.70 -2.02 -17.98
CA CYS A 231 3.00 -1.24 -18.99
C CYS A 231 3.85 -0.83 -20.20
N PRO A 232 5.10 -0.32 -20.08
CA PRO A 232 5.86 0.05 -21.27
C PRO A 232 6.22 -1.16 -22.15
N GLY A 233 6.47 -2.32 -21.53
CA GLY A 233 6.70 -3.57 -22.25
C GLY A 233 5.45 -4.03 -23.03
N GLY A 234 4.28 -4.03 -22.37
CA GLY A 234 2.99 -4.38 -22.99
C GLY A 234 2.64 -3.46 -24.16
N ILE A 235 2.93 -2.16 -24.02
CA ILE A 235 2.76 -1.17 -25.10
C ILE A 235 3.63 -1.51 -26.32
N LEU A 236 4.88 -1.96 -26.13
CA LEU A 236 5.73 -2.39 -27.24
C LEU A 236 5.17 -3.63 -27.93
N VAL A 237 4.56 -4.56 -27.19
CA VAL A 237 3.87 -5.72 -27.77
C VAL A 237 2.68 -5.27 -28.63
N TYR A 238 1.84 -4.35 -28.14
CA TYR A 238 0.77 -3.77 -28.93
C TYR A 238 1.31 -3.14 -30.23
N LYS A 239 2.37 -2.34 -30.13
CA LYS A 239 2.95 -1.59 -31.25
C LYS A 239 3.64 -2.47 -32.29
N ASN A 240 3.85 -3.76 -32.01
CA ASN A 240 4.54 -4.68 -32.90
C ASN A 240 3.79 -4.94 -34.24
N LYS A 241 2.47 -4.71 -34.26
CA LYS A 241 1.64 -4.81 -35.48
C LYS A 241 0.60 -3.69 -35.55
N MET A 242 0.07 -3.44 -36.74
CA MET A 242 -1.09 -2.55 -36.92
C MET A 242 -2.36 -3.27 -36.47
N HIS A 243 -3.22 -2.57 -35.75
CA HIS A 243 -4.52 -3.07 -35.32
C HIS A 243 -5.64 -2.33 -36.05
N SER A 244 -6.80 -2.95 -36.17
CA SER A 244 -8.03 -2.33 -36.64
C SER A 244 -9.03 -2.22 -35.48
N TYR A 245 -10.06 -1.39 -35.67
CA TYR A 245 -11.15 -1.26 -34.69
C TYR A 245 -11.85 -2.62 -34.40
N LYS A 246 -11.75 -3.61 -35.31
CA LYS A 246 -12.32 -4.95 -35.13
C LYS A 246 -11.50 -5.83 -34.17
N ASP A 247 -10.23 -5.47 -33.96
CA ASP A 247 -9.35 -6.18 -33.01
C ASP A 247 -9.55 -5.68 -31.57
N LEU A 248 -10.24 -4.54 -31.42
CA LEU A 248 -10.49 -3.91 -30.13
C LEU A 248 -11.86 -4.32 -29.53
N PRO A 249 -11.99 -4.50 -28.21
CA PRO A 249 -10.95 -4.31 -27.19
C PRO A 249 -9.91 -5.45 -27.23
N LEU A 250 -8.63 -5.09 -27.17
CA LEU A 250 -7.53 -6.03 -27.09
C LEU A 250 -7.05 -6.14 -25.64
N ARG A 251 -7.25 -7.31 -25.03
CA ARG A 251 -6.92 -7.57 -23.62
C ARG A 251 -5.64 -8.41 -23.54
N MET A 252 -4.54 -7.80 -23.07
CA MET A 252 -3.25 -8.45 -22.91
C MET A 252 -2.94 -8.62 -21.42
N GLY A 253 -2.80 -9.86 -20.93
CA GLY A 253 -2.46 -10.20 -19.56
C GLY A 253 -1.02 -10.65 -19.41
N GLU A 254 -0.36 -10.28 -18.35
CA GLU A 254 1.02 -10.68 -18.04
C GLU A 254 1.16 -11.02 -16.55
N LEU A 255 1.69 -12.20 -16.25
CA LEU A 255 2.24 -12.50 -14.94
C LEU A 255 3.67 -11.95 -14.87
N GLY A 256 3.75 -10.63 -14.78
CA GLY A 256 5.00 -9.91 -14.93
C GLY A 256 5.78 -9.82 -13.61
N ILE A 257 7.05 -10.30 -13.64
CA ILE A 257 7.96 -10.12 -12.50
C ILE A 257 8.50 -8.70 -12.53
N VAL A 258 8.22 -7.93 -11.49
CA VAL A 258 8.67 -6.53 -11.34
C VAL A 258 9.52 -6.37 -10.08
N HIS A 259 10.38 -5.36 -10.10
CA HIS A 259 11.28 -5.05 -9.00
C HIS A 259 11.15 -3.59 -8.59
N ARG A 260 10.99 -3.34 -7.30
CA ARG A 260 10.89 -1.98 -6.75
C ARG A 260 11.85 -1.82 -5.57
N HIS A 261 12.61 -0.73 -5.57
CA HIS A 261 13.50 -0.38 -4.48
C HIS A 261 12.69 0.17 -3.30
N GLU A 262 12.07 -0.75 -2.55
CA GLU A 262 11.39 -0.41 -1.31
C GLU A 262 12.40 -0.16 -0.19
N LEU A 263 12.16 0.86 0.64
CA LEU A 263 12.99 1.15 1.80
C LEU A 263 12.99 -0.01 2.78
N SER A 264 14.14 -0.30 3.41
CA SER A 264 14.28 -1.44 4.32
C SER A 264 13.27 -1.42 5.48
N GLY A 265 12.94 -0.25 6.02
CA GLY A 265 11.95 -0.09 7.09
C GLY A 265 10.51 -0.34 6.68
N ALA A 266 10.21 -0.37 5.38
CA ALA A 266 8.88 -0.66 4.85
C ALA A 266 8.64 -2.13 4.54
N LEU A 267 9.69 -2.97 4.51
CA LEU A 267 9.61 -4.38 4.16
C LEU A 267 8.82 -5.17 5.22
N HIS A 268 7.90 -6.03 4.76
CA HIS A 268 7.05 -6.80 5.66
C HIS A 268 6.66 -8.17 5.07
N GLY A 269 7.51 -9.18 5.26
CA GLY A 269 7.28 -10.54 4.73
C GLY A 269 6.90 -10.55 3.25
N LEU A 270 5.77 -11.18 2.90
CA LEU A 270 5.20 -11.14 1.54
C LEU A 270 4.34 -9.92 1.26
N MET A 271 3.93 -9.15 2.30
CA MET A 271 3.04 -8.01 2.14
C MET A 271 3.72 -6.82 1.45
N ARG A 272 5.03 -6.64 1.68
CA ARG A 272 5.83 -5.61 1.02
C ARG A 272 7.22 -6.13 0.73
N VAL A 273 7.49 -6.35 -0.55
CA VAL A 273 8.70 -7.01 -1.08
C VAL A 273 9.34 -6.16 -2.17
N ARG A 274 10.58 -6.48 -2.52
CA ARG A 274 11.33 -5.82 -3.59
C ARG A 274 11.23 -6.52 -4.94
N CYS A 275 10.76 -7.76 -4.97
CA CYS A 275 10.50 -8.52 -6.18
C CYS A 275 9.17 -9.26 -6.02
N PHE A 276 8.27 -9.08 -6.97
CA PHE A 276 6.96 -9.74 -6.96
C PHE A 276 6.42 -9.97 -8.35
N THR A 277 5.51 -10.93 -8.45
CA THR A 277 4.77 -11.23 -9.66
C THR A 277 3.46 -10.44 -9.66
N GLN A 278 3.32 -9.52 -10.58
CA GLN A 278 2.09 -8.74 -10.76
C GLN A 278 1.20 -9.45 -11.77
N ASP A 279 -0.07 -9.63 -11.43
CA ASP A 279 -1.11 -10.17 -12.32
C ASP A 279 -1.69 -9.06 -13.22
N ASP A 280 -0.81 -8.44 -13.96
CA ASP A 280 -1.07 -7.24 -14.72
C ASP A 280 -1.82 -7.53 -16.01
N ALA A 281 -2.64 -6.61 -16.46
CA ALA A 281 -3.12 -6.60 -17.83
C ALA A 281 -3.38 -5.18 -18.34
N HIS A 282 -3.22 -5.05 -19.64
CA HIS A 282 -3.44 -3.83 -20.40
C HIS A 282 -4.52 -4.07 -21.43
N ILE A 283 -5.59 -3.26 -21.39
CA ILE A 283 -6.70 -3.35 -22.32
C ILE A 283 -6.65 -2.12 -23.21
N PHE A 284 -6.47 -2.34 -24.52
CA PHE A 284 -6.49 -1.30 -25.52
C PHE A 284 -7.87 -1.27 -26.17
N MET A 285 -8.51 -0.07 -26.27
CA MET A 285 -9.90 0.02 -26.67
C MET A 285 -10.22 1.36 -27.33
N THR A 286 -11.42 1.45 -27.93
CA THR A 286 -12.00 2.72 -28.39
C THR A 286 -12.68 3.45 -27.23
N ARG A 287 -13.04 4.74 -27.44
CA ARG A 287 -13.77 5.53 -26.42
C ARG A 287 -15.12 4.92 -26.03
N GLU A 288 -15.82 4.37 -27.00
CA GLU A 288 -17.14 3.78 -26.81
C GLU A 288 -17.12 2.52 -25.94
N GLN A 289 -15.96 1.84 -25.90
CA GLN A 289 -15.78 0.58 -25.15
C GLN A 289 -15.38 0.79 -23.69
N ILE A 290 -14.98 1.99 -23.28
CA ILE A 290 -14.44 2.28 -21.94
C ILE A 290 -15.34 1.74 -20.83
N LYS A 291 -16.61 2.09 -20.88
CA LYS A 291 -17.55 1.76 -19.81
C LYS A 291 -17.79 0.27 -19.66
N ASP A 292 -17.93 -0.43 -20.77
CA ASP A 292 -18.15 -1.88 -20.77
C ASP A 292 -16.91 -2.64 -20.31
N GLU A 293 -15.72 -2.17 -20.69
CA GLU A 293 -14.46 -2.78 -20.24
C GLU A 293 -14.22 -2.56 -18.74
N ILE A 294 -14.48 -1.35 -18.21
CA ILE A 294 -14.40 -1.10 -16.77
C ILE A 294 -15.36 -2.03 -16.02
N LYS A 295 -16.62 -2.14 -16.47
CA LYS A 295 -17.61 -3.04 -15.84
C LYS A 295 -17.16 -4.49 -15.88
N GLY A 296 -16.62 -4.96 -17.00
CA GLY A 296 -16.09 -6.31 -17.15
C GLY A 296 -14.95 -6.61 -16.17
N VAL A 297 -14.05 -5.65 -15.96
CA VAL A 297 -12.95 -5.78 -15.00
C VAL A 297 -13.48 -5.78 -13.57
N VAL A 298 -14.41 -4.89 -13.20
CA VAL A 298 -15.02 -4.87 -11.87
C VAL A 298 -15.68 -6.22 -11.56
N GLN A 299 -16.45 -6.78 -12.50
CA GLN A 299 -17.10 -8.10 -12.33
C GLN A 299 -16.07 -9.23 -12.20
N LEU A 300 -14.96 -9.16 -12.93
CA LEU A 300 -13.86 -10.13 -12.79
C LEU A 300 -13.24 -10.07 -11.40
N ILE A 301 -12.94 -8.88 -10.89
CA ILE A 301 -12.41 -8.67 -9.54
C ILE A 301 -13.39 -9.19 -8.49
N ASP A 302 -14.68 -8.84 -8.59
CA ASP A 302 -15.71 -9.29 -7.66
C ASP A 302 -15.82 -10.83 -7.63
N SER A 303 -15.79 -11.48 -8.80
CA SER A 303 -15.86 -12.94 -8.90
C SER A 303 -14.69 -13.63 -8.21
N VAL A 304 -13.48 -13.05 -8.32
CA VAL A 304 -12.28 -13.58 -7.66
C VAL A 304 -12.37 -13.41 -6.15
N TYR A 305 -12.71 -12.21 -5.67
CA TYR A 305 -12.76 -11.95 -4.23
C TYR A 305 -13.88 -12.75 -3.55
N SER A 306 -15.03 -12.91 -4.20
CA SER A 306 -16.12 -13.76 -3.74
C SER A 306 -15.71 -15.23 -3.66
N THR A 307 -14.87 -15.73 -4.58
CA THR A 307 -14.35 -17.11 -4.56
C THR A 307 -13.55 -17.40 -3.29
N PHE A 308 -12.79 -16.42 -2.79
CA PHE A 308 -12.02 -16.54 -1.55
C PHE A 308 -12.79 -16.07 -0.30
N GLY A 309 -14.02 -15.57 -0.45
CA GLY A 309 -14.85 -15.09 0.66
C GLY A 309 -14.42 -13.73 1.23
N PHE A 310 -13.67 -12.94 0.47
CA PHE A 310 -13.26 -11.60 0.88
C PHE A 310 -14.39 -10.57 0.73
N LYS A 311 -14.49 -9.69 1.73
CA LYS A 311 -15.19 -8.42 1.60
C LYS A 311 -14.20 -7.36 1.13
N TYR A 312 -14.70 -6.34 0.44
CA TYR A 312 -13.88 -5.23 -0.04
C TYR A 312 -14.69 -3.94 -0.10
N HIS A 313 -13.99 -2.80 -0.12
CA HIS A 313 -14.55 -1.50 -0.48
C HIS A 313 -13.76 -0.92 -1.65
N ILE A 314 -14.34 0.07 -2.31
CA ILE A 314 -13.79 0.67 -3.52
C ILE A 314 -13.48 2.14 -3.24
N GLU A 315 -12.31 2.59 -3.67
CA GLU A 315 -11.92 3.99 -3.65
C GLU A 315 -11.71 4.50 -5.08
N LEU A 316 -12.25 5.68 -5.39
CA LEU A 316 -12.01 6.40 -6.64
C LEU A 316 -10.96 7.48 -6.36
N SER A 317 -9.75 7.29 -6.85
CA SER A 317 -8.64 8.22 -6.67
C SER A 317 -8.53 9.18 -7.84
N THR A 318 -8.50 10.48 -7.54
CA THR A 318 -8.51 11.58 -8.52
C THR A 318 -7.10 12.10 -8.83
N GLN A 319 -7.01 13.16 -9.61
CA GLN A 319 -5.76 13.72 -10.12
C GLN A 319 -4.81 14.20 -9.00
N PRO A 320 -3.56 13.71 -8.91
CA PRO A 320 -2.55 14.24 -8.01
C PRO A 320 -1.93 15.53 -8.54
N GLU A 321 -1.23 16.28 -7.66
CA GLU A 321 -0.53 17.51 -8.04
C GLU A 321 0.58 17.24 -9.08
N ASP A 322 1.36 16.18 -8.89
CA ASP A 322 2.38 15.72 -9.85
C ASP A 322 1.77 14.71 -10.82
N SER A 323 1.17 15.19 -11.90
CA SER A 323 0.48 14.39 -12.90
C SER A 323 0.74 14.87 -14.34
N MET A 324 0.60 13.93 -15.28
CA MET A 324 0.69 14.22 -16.73
C MET A 324 -0.70 14.47 -17.34
N GLY A 325 -0.71 15.20 -18.45
CA GLY A 325 -1.89 15.40 -19.31
C GLY A 325 -2.76 16.59 -18.94
N ALA A 326 -3.75 16.84 -19.79
CA ALA A 326 -4.68 17.95 -19.62
C ALA A 326 -5.75 17.62 -18.58
N LYS A 327 -6.22 18.63 -17.87
CA LYS A 327 -7.27 18.47 -16.85
C LYS A 327 -8.56 17.88 -17.45
N GLU A 328 -8.89 18.25 -18.66
CA GLU A 328 -10.08 17.79 -19.39
C GLU A 328 -10.05 16.26 -19.59
N ASP A 329 -8.90 15.67 -19.90
CA ASP A 329 -8.74 14.22 -20.03
C ASP A 329 -8.93 13.52 -18.67
N TRP A 330 -8.40 14.13 -17.60
CA TRP A 330 -8.59 13.64 -16.23
C TRP A 330 -10.05 13.67 -15.79
N ASP A 331 -10.75 14.76 -16.10
CA ASP A 331 -12.18 14.90 -15.77
C ASP A 331 -13.02 13.85 -16.52
N ILE A 332 -12.75 13.63 -17.81
CA ILE A 332 -13.41 12.59 -18.62
C ILE A 332 -13.12 11.19 -18.07
N ALA A 333 -11.87 10.89 -17.77
CA ALA A 333 -11.48 9.59 -17.26
C ALA A 333 -12.08 9.30 -15.88
N THR A 334 -12.03 10.30 -14.98
CA THR A 334 -12.61 10.18 -13.63
C THR A 334 -14.13 9.98 -13.71
N GLN A 335 -14.81 10.72 -14.58
CA GLN A 335 -16.25 10.56 -14.76
C GLN A 335 -16.62 9.19 -15.35
N ALA A 336 -15.83 8.66 -16.29
CA ALA A 336 -16.07 7.34 -16.87
C ALA A 336 -15.95 6.22 -15.81
N LEU A 337 -14.94 6.30 -14.90
CA LEU A 337 -14.80 5.37 -13.78
C LEU A 337 -15.99 5.47 -12.82
N ARG A 338 -16.38 6.69 -12.45
CA ARG A 338 -17.53 6.97 -11.58
C ARG A 338 -18.83 6.41 -12.15
N ASP A 339 -19.11 6.66 -13.42
CA ASP A 339 -20.33 6.21 -14.08
C ASP A 339 -20.41 4.69 -14.14
N ALA A 340 -19.31 4.03 -14.50
CA ALA A 340 -19.27 2.58 -14.59
C ALA A 340 -19.56 1.90 -13.24
N ILE A 341 -18.94 2.39 -12.13
CA ILE A 341 -19.12 1.81 -10.81
C ILE A 341 -20.53 2.08 -10.27
N THR A 342 -21.06 3.29 -10.50
CA THR A 342 -22.41 3.70 -10.10
C THR A 342 -23.47 2.86 -10.80
N GLU A 343 -23.33 2.60 -12.11
CA GLU A 343 -24.27 1.78 -12.86
C GLU A 343 -24.24 0.30 -12.45
N LEU A 344 -23.12 -0.19 -11.92
CA LEU A 344 -23.03 -1.52 -11.32
C LEU A 344 -23.65 -1.59 -9.92
N GLY A 345 -24.00 -0.44 -9.32
CA GLY A 345 -24.63 -0.35 -8.00
C GLY A 345 -23.66 -0.56 -6.84
N TYR A 346 -22.36 -0.34 -7.04
CA TYR A 346 -21.37 -0.40 -5.94
C TYR A 346 -21.23 0.96 -5.27
N ASP A 347 -21.13 0.93 -3.95
CA ASP A 347 -20.71 2.10 -3.16
C ASP A 347 -19.17 2.30 -3.28
N PHE A 348 -18.74 3.55 -3.29
CA PHE A 348 -17.32 3.89 -3.33
C PHE A 348 -17.05 5.19 -2.56
N GLU A 349 -15.83 5.33 -2.08
CA GLU A 349 -15.30 6.56 -1.48
C GLU A 349 -14.44 7.30 -2.49
N VAL A 350 -14.38 8.64 -2.38
CA VAL A 350 -13.50 9.46 -3.23
C VAL A 350 -12.24 9.81 -2.45
N ASN A 351 -11.09 9.42 -2.99
CA ASN A 351 -9.77 9.71 -2.45
C ASN A 351 -9.11 10.77 -3.34
N GLU A 352 -9.19 12.03 -2.89
CA GLU A 352 -8.71 13.18 -3.67
C GLU A 352 -7.17 13.18 -3.77
N GLY A 353 -6.66 13.29 -4.99
CA GLY A 353 -5.24 13.45 -5.25
C GLY A 353 -4.38 12.18 -5.16
N ASP A 354 -4.97 10.99 -5.03
CA ASP A 354 -4.24 9.71 -4.92
C ASP A 354 -4.19 8.92 -6.25
N GLY A 355 -4.53 9.53 -7.37
CA GLY A 355 -4.42 8.92 -8.71
C GLY A 355 -2.98 8.58 -9.09
N ALA A 356 -2.81 7.76 -10.13
CA ALA A 356 -1.49 7.57 -10.72
C ALA A 356 -1.07 8.84 -11.48
N PHE A 357 0.22 9.04 -11.71
CA PHE A 357 0.70 10.24 -12.43
C PHE A 357 0.17 10.35 -13.87
N TYR A 358 -0.39 9.27 -14.43
CA TYR A 358 -0.90 9.18 -15.80
C TYR A 358 -2.42 8.99 -15.90
N GLY A 359 -3.14 8.79 -14.80
CA GLY A 359 -4.60 8.63 -14.85
C GLY A 359 -5.27 8.31 -13.50
N PRO A 360 -6.60 8.56 -13.40
CA PRO A 360 -7.39 8.22 -12.22
C PRO A 360 -7.54 6.70 -12.08
N LYS A 361 -7.85 6.25 -10.86
CA LYS A 361 -7.94 4.82 -10.57
C LYS A 361 -9.12 4.46 -9.66
N LEU A 362 -9.60 3.23 -9.79
CA LEU A 362 -10.42 2.54 -8.81
C LEU A 362 -9.53 1.55 -8.07
N ASP A 363 -9.41 1.70 -6.78
CA ASP A 363 -8.69 0.79 -5.91
C ASP A 363 -9.66 -0.08 -5.11
N PHE A 364 -9.38 -1.38 -5.08
CA PHE A 364 -10.16 -2.37 -4.36
C PHE A 364 -9.40 -2.81 -3.12
N HIS A 365 -9.92 -2.45 -1.96
CA HIS A 365 -9.33 -2.73 -0.67
C HIS A 365 -10.00 -3.94 -0.02
N LEU A 366 -9.28 -5.07 0.00
CA LEU A 366 -9.73 -6.29 0.67
C LEU A 366 -9.74 -6.12 2.17
N THR A 367 -10.79 -6.63 2.83
CA THR A 367 -10.85 -6.74 4.29
C THR A 367 -10.55 -8.18 4.70
N ASP A 368 -9.50 -8.38 5.49
CA ASP A 368 -9.14 -9.70 6.00
C ASP A 368 -9.97 -10.08 7.24
N CYS A 369 -9.78 -11.30 7.74
CA CYS A 369 -10.51 -11.81 8.90
C CYS A 369 -10.21 -11.07 10.22
N LEU A 370 -9.19 -10.21 10.25
CA LEU A 370 -8.82 -9.36 11.38
C LEU A 370 -9.33 -7.92 11.22
N GLY A 371 -10.08 -7.63 10.13
CA GLY A 371 -10.58 -6.30 9.82
C GLY A 371 -9.53 -5.33 9.27
N ARG A 372 -8.35 -5.81 8.86
CA ARG A 372 -7.34 -4.99 8.19
C ARG A 372 -7.65 -4.90 6.70
N THR A 373 -7.33 -3.76 6.09
CA THR A 373 -7.56 -3.51 4.66
C THR A 373 -6.26 -3.60 3.87
N TRP A 374 -6.34 -4.21 2.67
CA TRP A 374 -5.23 -4.43 1.77
C TRP A 374 -5.61 -4.04 0.36
N GLN A 375 -4.96 -3.02 -0.20
CA GLN A 375 -5.10 -2.69 -1.61
C GLN A 375 -4.55 -3.83 -2.46
N CYS A 376 -5.40 -4.43 -3.28
CA CYS A 376 -5.06 -5.53 -4.18
C CYS A 376 -5.47 -5.22 -5.61
N GLY A 377 -6.77 -5.19 -5.91
CA GLY A 377 -7.26 -4.86 -7.25
C GLY A 377 -7.13 -3.37 -7.54
N THR A 378 -6.81 -3.04 -8.77
CA THR A 378 -6.76 -1.66 -9.25
C THR A 378 -7.17 -1.61 -10.72
N ILE A 379 -7.93 -0.59 -11.11
CA ILE A 379 -8.28 -0.24 -12.49
C ILE A 379 -7.86 1.19 -12.71
N GLN A 380 -6.98 1.43 -13.68
CA GLN A 380 -6.49 2.77 -14.01
C GLN A 380 -6.80 3.07 -15.48
N LEU A 381 -7.45 4.19 -15.75
CA LEU A 381 -7.76 4.64 -17.10
C LEU A 381 -6.70 5.62 -17.57
N ASP A 382 -6.07 5.33 -18.69
CA ASP A 382 -4.89 6.02 -19.19
C ASP A 382 -5.08 6.50 -20.63
N PHE A 383 -5.02 7.81 -20.84
CA PHE A 383 -4.99 8.48 -22.12
C PHE A 383 -3.56 8.90 -22.53
N GLN A 384 -2.63 8.95 -21.57
CA GLN A 384 -1.32 9.58 -21.70
C GLN A 384 -0.27 8.68 -22.36
N LEU A 385 -0.14 7.43 -21.87
CA LEU A 385 0.83 6.50 -22.45
C LEU A 385 0.54 6.14 -23.89
N PRO A 386 -0.73 5.88 -24.32
CA PRO A 386 -1.04 5.71 -25.73
C PRO A 386 -0.59 6.89 -26.59
N GLU A 387 -0.70 8.13 -26.12
CA GLU A 387 -0.23 9.32 -26.83
C GLU A 387 1.30 9.38 -26.88
N ARG A 388 1.98 9.24 -25.74
CA ARG A 388 3.45 9.29 -25.66
C ARG A 388 4.14 8.22 -26.52
N PHE A 389 3.50 7.06 -26.64
CA PHE A 389 3.99 5.96 -27.50
C PHE A 389 3.48 6.04 -28.94
N GLU A 390 2.65 7.03 -29.28
CA GLU A 390 2.05 7.20 -30.61
C GLU A 390 1.36 5.91 -31.08
N LEU A 391 0.53 5.32 -30.21
CA LEU A 391 -0.23 4.13 -30.53
C LEU A 391 -1.34 4.47 -31.52
N GLU A 392 -1.62 3.59 -32.47
CA GLU A 392 -2.63 3.80 -33.49
C GLU A 392 -3.41 2.49 -33.76
N TYR A 393 -4.66 2.66 -34.17
CA TYR A 393 -5.46 1.62 -34.81
C TYR A 393 -6.21 2.22 -36.00
N VAL A 394 -6.59 1.42 -36.97
CA VAL A 394 -7.38 1.86 -38.13
C VAL A 394 -8.86 1.78 -37.76
N GLY A 395 -9.55 2.89 -37.83
CA GLY A 395 -10.98 3.03 -37.56
C GLY A 395 -11.86 2.44 -38.67
N ALA A 396 -13.17 2.43 -38.45
CA ALA A 396 -14.16 2.06 -39.45
C ALA A 396 -14.21 3.01 -40.66
N ASP A 397 -13.77 4.25 -40.48
CA ASP A 397 -13.60 5.29 -41.45
C ASP A 397 -12.33 5.11 -42.33
N GLY A 398 -11.47 4.16 -42.01
CA GLY A 398 -10.18 3.92 -42.68
C GLY A 398 -9.05 4.84 -42.19
N GLU A 399 -9.32 5.75 -41.26
CA GLU A 399 -8.35 6.68 -40.71
C GLU A 399 -7.68 6.09 -39.45
N LYS A 400 -6.55 6.67 -39.08
CA LYS A 400 -5.81 6.29 -37.88
C LYS A 400 -6.34 7.01 -36.65
N HIS A 401 -6.63 6.25 -35.62
CA HIS A 401 -7.12 6.73 -34.34
C HIS A 401 -6.22 6.28 -33.17
N ARG A 402 -6.26 7.00 -32.05
CA ARG A 402 -5.54 6.67 -30.84
C ARG A 402 -6.39 5.79 -29.93
N PRO A 403 -5.90 4.61 -29.50
CA PRO A 403 -6.58 3.81 -28.52
C PRO A 403 -6.48 4.45 -27.14
N ILE A 404 -7.39 4.07 -26.25
CA ILE A 404 -7.34 4.34 -24.82
C ILE A 404 -6.88 3.07 -24.15
N MET A 405 -6.21 3.18 -23.00
CA MET A 405 -5.69 2.03 -22.28
C MET A 405 -6.25 1.96 -20.86
N ILE A 406 -6.59 0.75 -20.42
CA ILE A 406 -6.79 0.42 -19.02
C ILE A 406 -5.60 -0.41 -18.55
N HIS A 407 -5.01 -0.02 -17.42
CA HIS A 407 -4.13 -0.86 -16.62
C HIS A 407 -4.96 -1.49 -15.51
N ARG A 408 -4.83 -2.78 -15.30
CA ARG A 408 -5.56 -3.41 -14.20
C ARG A 408 -4.83 -4.60 -13.60
N VAL A 409 -5.04 -4.78 -12.31
CA VAL A 409 -4.63 -5.97 -11.54
C VAL A 409 -5.84 -6.48 -10.74
N VAL A 410 -5.88 -7.77 -10.46
CA VAL A 410 -6.91 -8.41 -9.62
C VAL A 410 -6.32 -8.77 -8.26
N PHE A 411 -5.24 -9.55 -8.24
CA PHE A 411 -4.50 -9.87 -7.02
C PHE A 411 -3.54 -8.75 -6.60
N GLY A 412 -3.09 -7.94 -7.54
CA GLY A 412 -2.06 -6.92 -7.39
C GLY A 412 -0.67 -7.53 -7.38
N SER A 413 -0.30 -8.22 -6.34
CA SER A 413 0.92 -9.02 -6.20
C SER A 413 0.54 -10.42 -5.75
N ILE A 414 0.95 -11.44 -6.50
CA ILE A 414 0.74 -12.85 -6.12
C ILE A 414 1.34 -13.14 -4.75
N GLU A 415 2.52 -12.59 -4.45
CA GLU A 415 3.21 -12.73 -3.16
C GLU A 415 2.38 -12.14 -2.02
N ARG A 416 1.91 -10.89 -2.16
CA ARG A 416 1.03 -10.25 -1.18
C ARG A 416 -0.28 -11.01 -1.00
N PHE A 417 -0.89 -11.45 -2.07
CA PHE A 417 -2.14 -12.20 -2.02
C PHE A 417 -1.96 -13.54 -1.30
N ILE A 418 -0.84 -14.26 -1.52
CA ILE A 418 -0.49 -15.46 -0.76
C ILE A 418 -0.33 -15.13 0.73
N GLY A 419 0.32 -14.02 1.08
CA GLY A 419 0.43 -13.57 2.45
C GLY A 419 -0.93 -13.33 3.10
N ILE A 420 -1.83 -12.61 2.41
CA ILE A 420 -3.21 -12.35 2.85
C ILE A 420 -3.99 -13.66 3.03
N LEU A 421 -3.94 -14.57 2.06
CA LEU A 421 -4.60 -15.89 2.16
C LEU A 421 -4.06 -16.70 3.35
N THR A 422 -2.74 -16.70 3.56
CA THR A 422 -2.10 -17.41 4.67
C THR A 422 -2.63 -16.92 6.01
N GLU A 423 -2.75 -15.62 6.20
CA GLU A 423 -3.28 -15.01 7.43
C GLU A 423 -4.80 -15.17 7.54
N HIS A 424 -5.54 -14.97 6.45
CA HIS A 424 -7.00 -15.10 6.43
C HIS A 424 -7.45 -16.51 6.82
N PHE A 425 -6.85 -17.51 6.24
CA PHE A 425 -7.16 -18.93 6.52
C PHE A 425 -6.32 -19.55 7.64
N ALA A 426 -5.45 -18.79 8.32
CA ALA A 426 -4.54 -19.30 9.35
C ALA A 426 -3.72 -20.53 8.89
N GLY A 427 -3.32 -20.54 7.61
CA GLY A 427 -2.60 -21.66 6.99
C GLY A 427 -3.48 -22.85 6.57
N ALA A 428 -4.76 -22.87 6.93
CA ALA A 428 -5.71 -23.91 6.51
C ALA A 428 -6.42 -23.52 5.20
N PHE A 429 -5.67 -23.52 4.11
CA PHE A 429 -6.16 -23.09 2.80
C PHE A 429 -7.39 -23.87 2.32
N PRO A 430 -8.31 -23.24 1.54
CA PRO A 430 -9.43 -23.92 0.92
C PRO A 430 -8.97 -25.09 0.02
N THR A 431 -9.79 -26.12 -0.10
CA THR A 431 -9.46 -27.34 -0.87
C THR A 431 -9.17 -27.07 -2.35
N CYS A 432 -9.74 -26.02 -2.93
CA CYS A 432 -9.42 -25.58 -4.29
C CYS A 432 -7.97 -25.14 -4.47
N LEU A 433 -7.30 -24.72 -3.38
CA LEU A 433 -5.87 -24.38 -3.34
C LEU A 433 -5.02 -25.54 -2.81
N LEU A 434 -5.63 -26.60 -2.31
CA LEU A 434 -4.98 -27.67 -1.54
C LEU A 434 -4.81 -28.97 -2.34
N TYR A 435 -4.76 -28.94 -3.66
CA TYR A 435 -4.53 -30.18 -4.43
C TYR A 435 -3.29 -30.97 -3.94
N THR A 436 -2.60 -30.50 -2.93
CA THR A 436 -1.38 -31.09 -2.40
C THR A 436 -1.17 -30.86 -0.89
N SER A 437 -2.21 -30.84 -0.06
CA SER A 437 -1.94 -30.95 1.37
C SER A 437 -1.47 -32.39 1.67
N PRO A 438 -0.21 -32.62 2.11
CA PRO A 438 0.04 -33.82 2.89
C PRO A 438 -0.85 -33.72 4.12
N SER A 439 -1.62 -34.77 4.37
CA SER A 439 -2.40 -34.94 5.60
C SER A 439 -1.61 -34.44 6.80
N PRO A 440 -2.18 -33.62 7.68
CA PRO A 440 -1.52 -33.24 8.92
C PRO A 440 -1.20 -34.53 9.67
N ARG A 441 0.09 -34.79 9.85
CA ARG A 441 0.55 -35.79 10.80
C ARG A 441 0.82 -35.13 12.14
#